data_a9c9f90766aef7e67e29a7427740b925
#
_entry.id   a9c9f90766aef7e67e29a7427740b925
#
_cell.length_a   1.000
_cell.length_b   1.000
_cell.length_c   1.000
_cell.angle_alpha   90.00
_cell.angle_beta   90.00
_cell.angle_gamma   90.00
#
_symmetry.space_group_name_H-M   'P 1'
#
loop_
_entity.id
_entity.type
_entity.pdbx_description
1 polymer ?
#
loop_
_entity_poly.entity_id
_entity_poly.type
_entity_poly.pdbx_seq_one_letter_code
_entity_poly.pdbx_strand_id
1 'polypeptide(L)'
;MMALMPDELMNKEQLIQYYHRFCRWQQAEPHYVNRHEGEVRHCHNCGTEFSDNFCPRCGQRAEVGRVGWRSIRDNIALLWGLDSRSLSYTLVQLLGRPGYLVRDYISGHRQVSFPPVKMLVLVCLSVAIFESVFHLENDVIGMNFKDEKIDSVVAWINAQKSWATLLYQSLYILPTWLVFRFAPGYPRHTLPEGFFLQVFLSVQSLLISFLGYWSSDVELGLWLIYMYITYRQLFGYGWWSTLWRLVVVMLSHLVVIATIAAVVLVLFIYRDEESNAIFLLIIAAMVLLTAVMLLVTHRINKRTVNQER
;
A
#
# COMPACT_ATOMS: atom_id res chain seq x y z
N MET A 1 10.83 20.51 -18.33
CA MET A 1 10.90 21.98 -18.31
C MET A 1 9.47 22.48 -18.44
N MET A 2 8.82 22.76 -17.30
CA MET A 2 7.42 23.18 -17.22
C MET A 2 7.45 24.69 -17.30
N ALA A 3 7.05 25.25 -18.42
CA ALA A 3 6.91 26.69 -18.59
C ALA A 3 5.77 27.17 -17.68
N LEU A 4 6.11 28.00 -16.72
CA LEU A 4 5.17 28.78 -15.92
C LEU A 4 4.43 29.73 -16.89
N MET A 5 3.18 29.42 -17.19
CA MET A 5 2.28 30.34 -17.90
C MET A 5 1.71 31.37 -16.90
N PRO A 6 1.50 32.63 -17.35
CA PRO A 6 1.02 33.69 -16.50
C PRO A 6 -0.46 33.54 -16.10
N ASP A 7 -0.82 34.21 -15.04
CA ASP A 7 -2.07 34.28 -14.27
C ASP A 7 -3.36 34.52 -15.09
N GLU A 8 -3.75 33.58 -15.96
CA GLU A 8 -5.14 33.50 -16.41
C GLU A 8 -5.82 32.39 -15.63
N LEU A 9 -6.76 32.75 -14.77
CA LEU A 9 -7.69 31.85 -14.10
C LEU A 9 -8.29 30.88 -15.13
N MET A 10 -7.91 29.61 -15.05
CA MET A 10 -8.41 28.58 -15.97
C MET A 10 -9.92 28.60 -16.05
N ASN A 11 -10.46 28.69 -17.27
CA ASN A 11 -11.90 28.65 -17.51
C ASN A 11 -12.46 27.27 -17.05
N LYS A 12 -13.71 27.26 -16.57
CA LYS A 12 -14.43 26.07 -16.09
C LYS A 12 -14.35 24.89 -17.09
N GLU A 13 -14.42 25.17 -18.38
CA GLU A 13 -14.32 24.14 -19.44
C GLU A 13 -12.92 23.52 -19.51
N GLN A 14 -11.87 24.31 -19.34
CA GLN A 14 -10.49 23.82 -19.27
C GLN A 14 -10.28 22.92 -18.04
N LEU A 15 -10.81 23.30 -16.89
CA LEU A 15 -10.78 22.48 -15.68
C LEU A 15 -11.47 21.12 -15.90
N ILE A 16 -12.63 21.11 -16.53
CA ILE A 16 -13.37 19.88 -16.86
C ILE A 16 -12.55 19.00 -17.81
N GLN A 17 -11.92 19.57 -18.83
CA GLN A 17 -11.07 18.83 -19.76
C GLN A 17 -9.83 18.24 -19.06
N TYR A 18 -9.18 19.00 -18.17
CA TYR A 18 -8.06 18.49 -17.37
C TYR A 18 -8.51 17.35 -16.46
N TYR A 19 -9.66 17.50 -15.80
CA TYR A 19 -10.21 16.44 -14.96
C TYR A 19 -10.50 15.16 -15.77
N HIS A 20 -11.14 15.27 -16.94
CA HIS A 20 -11.39 14.11 -17.81
C HIS A 20 -10.09 13.47 -18.34
N ARG A 21 -9.06 14.28 -18.63
CA ARG A 21 -7.75 13.77 -19.04
C ARG A 21 -7.07 13.02 -17.88
N PHE A 22 -7.14 13.57 -16.69
CA PHE A 22 -6.61 12.94 -15.48
C PHE A 22 -7.31 11.61 -15.18
N CYS A 23 -8.66 11.57 -15.23
CA CYS A 23 -9.41 10.33 -15.04
C CYS A 23 -9.05 9.25 -16.09
N ARG A 24 -8.90 9.63 -17.35
CA ARG A 24 -8.46 8.72 -18.42
C ARG A 24 -7.05 8.20 -18.17
N TRP A 25 -6.14 9.06 -17.76
CA TRP A 25 -4.78 8.64 -17.40
C TRP A 25 -4.77 7.67 -16.23
N GLN A 26 -5.58 7.91 -15.18
CA GLN A 26 -5.68 7.00 -14.06
C GLN A 26 -6.14 5.60 -14.46
N GLN A 27 -7.09 5.51 -15.39
CA GLN A 27 -7.71 4.27 -15.83
C GLN A 27 -6.95 3.59 -16.98
N ALA A 28 -5.97 4.26 -17.57
CA ALA A 28 -5.20 3.73 -18.70
C ALA A 28 -4.50 2.43 -18.32
N GLU A 29 -4.66 1.41 -19.14
CA GLU A 29 -3.94 0.16 -18.98
C GLU A 29 -2.48 0.33 -19.39
N PRO A 30 -1.53 -0.32 -18.68
CA PRO A 30 -0.15 -0.30 -19.09
C PRO A 30 0.02 -1.06 -20.40
N HIS A 31 0.70 -0.44 -21.36
CA HIS A 31 1.01 -1.05 -22.64
C HIS A 31 2.52 -1.27 -22.77
N TYR A 32 2.87 -2.34 -23.46
CA TYR A 32 4.25 -2.68 -23.76
C TYR A 32 4.72 -1.97 -25.02
N VAL A 33 5.89 -1.35 -24.96
CA VAL A 33 6.56 -0.72 -26.09
C VAL A 33 7.86 -1.46 -26.37
N ASN A 34 7.98 -2.10 -27.53
CA ASN A 34 9.25 -2.67 -27.97
C ASN A 34 10.14 -1.55 -28.48
N ARG A 35 11.25 -1.28 -27.79
CA ARG A 35 12.24 -0.25 -28.17
C ARG A 35 13.26 -0.75 -29.18
N HIS A 36 13.29 -2.05 -29.46
CA HIS A 36 14.28 -2.73 -30.29
C HIS A 36 13.63 -3.50 -31.44
N GLU A 37 12.45 -3.08 -31.86
CA GLU A 37 11.71 -3.71 -32.95
C GLU A 37 12.55 -3.70 -34.22
N GLY A 38 12.79 -4.90 -34.80
CA GLY A 38 13.59 -5.09 -36.00
C GLY A 38 15.11 -5.19 -35.80
N GLU A 39 15.64 -4.95 -34.59
CA GLU A 39 17.06 -5.12 -34.31
C GLU A 39 17.33 -6.51 -33.68
N VAL A 40 17.94 -7.42 -34.44
CA VAL A 40 18.38 -8.72 -33.90
C VAL A 40 19.63 -8.54 -33.05
N ARG A 41 19.59 -9.03 -31.82
CA ARG A 41 20.67 -8.97 -30.84
C ARG A 41 20.95 -10.34 -30.23
N HIS A 42 22.20 -10.55 -29.79
CA HIS A 42 22.61 -11.73 -29.05
C HIS A 42 22.60 -11.43 -27.52
N CYS A 43 21.98 -12.30 -26.76
CA CYS A 43 21.99 -12.18 -25.30
C CYS A 43 23.40 -12.46 -24.76
N HIS A 44 23.99 -11.50 -24.05
CA HIS A 44 25.31 -11.67 -23.43
C HIS A 44 25.36 -12.75 -22.33
N ASN A 45 24.20 -13.16 -21.79
CA ASN A 45 24.14 -14.18 -20.74
C ASN A 45 23.98 -15.61 -21.29
N CYS A 46 23.08 -15.82 -22.26
CA CYS A 46 22.73 -17.17 -22.73
C CYS A 46 22.92 -17.38 -24.24
N GLY A 47 23.39 -16.37 -24.97
CA GLY A 47 23.66 -16.47 -26.41
C GLY A 47 22.44 -16.48 -27.33
N THR A 48 21.21 -16.43 -26.79
CA THR A 48 19.99 -16.50 -27.60
C THR A 48 19.82 -15.22 -28.43
N GLU A 49 19.46 -15.37 -29.70
CA GLU A 49 19.08 -14.25 -30.57
C GLU A 49 17.67 -13.80 -30.29
N PHE A 50 17.44 -12.49 -30.23
CA PHE A 50 16.13 -11.88 -30.00
C PHE A 50 16.07 -10.43 -30.49
N SER A 51 14.86 -9.93 -30.74
CA SER A 51 14.61 -8.54 -31.23
C SER A 51 13.66 -7.79 -30.30
N ASP A 52 13.75 -8.02 -29.01
CA ASP A 52 12.85 -7.48 -28.01
C ASP A 52 13.61 -6.78 -26.87
N ASN A 53 12.93 -6.11 -25.96
CA ASN A 53 13.52 -5.43 -24.81
C ASN A 53 14.18 -6.40 -23.81
N PHE A 54 13.77 -7.67 -23.83
CA PHE A 54 14.28 -8.71 -22.93
C PHE A 54 14.53 -10.01 -23.68
N CYS A 55 15.58 -10.73 -23.30
CA CYS A 55 15.84 -12.06 -23.81
C CYS A 55 14.68 -13.01 -23.39
N PRO A 56 14.02 -13.69 -24.34
CA PRO A 56 12.89 -14.59 -24.02
C PRO A 56 13.32 -15.84 -23.25
N ARG A 57 14.62 -16.21 -23.30
CA ARG A 57 15.13 -17.41 -22.63
C ARG A 57 15.56 -17.16 -21.19
N CYS A 58 16.26 -16.06 -20.90
CA CYS A 58 16.82 -15.82 -19.55
C CYS A 58 16.34 -14.51 -18.90
N GLY A 59 15.51 -13.73 -19.57
CA GLY A 59 14.96 -12.48 -19.04
C GLY A 59 15.95 -11.30 -18.95
N GLN A 60 17.20 -11.45 -19.47
CA GLN A 60 18.15 -10.35 -19.43
C GLN A 60 17.72 -9.21 -20.36
N ARG A 61 17.90 -7.97 -19.90
CA ARG A 61 17.63 -6.78 -20.72
C ARG A 61 18.52 -6.73 -21.96
N ALA A 62 17.99 -6.27 -23.08
CA ALA A 62 18.70 -6.12 -24.33
C ALA A 62 19.87 -5.12 -24.26
N GLU A 63 19.74 -4.09 -23.43
CA GLU A 63 20.71 -2.99 -23.32
C GLU A 63 21.91 -3.30 -22.40
N VAL A 64 21.99 -4.50 -21.81
CA VAL A 64 23.10 -4.85 -20.89
C VAL A 64 24.37 -5.13 -21.67
N GLY A 65 25.37 -4.26 -21.46
CA GLY A 65 26.73 -4.41 -22.01
C GLY A 65 27.77 -4.65 -20.90
N ARG A 66 29.05 -4.42 -21.22
CA ARG A 66 30.12 -4.47 -20.22
C ARG A 66 29.92 -3.40 -19.14
N VAL A 67 30.31 -3.72 -17.91
CA VAL A 67 30.21 -2.79 -16.77
C VAL A 67 31.09 -1.56 -17.02
N GLY A 68 30.48 -0.39 -16.96
CA GLY A 68 31.14 0.90 -17.14
C GLY A 68 30.35 2.01 -16.47
N TRP A 69 30.79 3.25 -16.60
CA TRP A 69 30.06 4.42 -16.04
C TRP A 69 28.61 4.50 -16.47
N ARG A 70 28.31 4.06 -17.69
CA ARG A 70 26.92 3.96 -18.19
C ARG A 70 26.10 2.96 -17.38
N SER A 71 26.66 1.80 -17.05
CA SER A 71 25.98 0.79 -16.22
C SER A 71 25.70 1.30 -14.81
N ILE A 72 26.63 2.09 -14.22
CA ILE A 72 26.41 2.72 -12.90
C ILE A 72 25.28 3.72 -13.00
N ARG A 73 25.31 4.61 -13.98
CA ARG A 73 24.25 5.59 -14.22
C ARG A 73 22.90 4.92 -14.45
N ASP A 74 22.85 3.86 -15.24
CA ASP A 74 21.61 3.15 -15.57
C ASP A 74 21.04 2.41 -14.35
N ASN A 75 21.89 1.88 -13.46
CA ASN A 75 21.48 1.31 -12.18
C ASN A 75 20.95 2.38 -11.21
N ILE A 76 21.58 3.56 -11.17
CA ILE A 76 21.09 4.69 -10.38
C ILE A 76 19.78 5.21 -10.98
N ALA A 77 19.67 5.32 -12.31
CA ALA A 77 18.45 5.73 -12.99
C ALA A 77 17.29 4.74 -12.79
N LEU A 78 17.57 3.47 -12.54
CA LEU A 78 16.57 2.47 -12.20
C LEU A 78 15.89 2.75 -10.83
N LEU A 79 16.63 3.35 -9.91
CA LEU A 79 16.09 3.78 -8.61
C LEU A 79 15.37 5.13 -8.71
N TRP A 80 15.99 6.11 -9.36
CA TRP A 80 15.57 7.52 -9.36
C TRP A 80 15.07 8.04 -10.72
N GLY A 81 15.15 7.24 -11.78
CA GLY A 81 14.70 7.62 -13.11
C GLY A 81 13.16 7.64 -13.22
N LEU A 82 12.65 8.18 -14.34
CA LEU A 82 11.23 8.19 -14.70
C LEU A 82 10.85 6.98 -15.58
N ASP A 83 11.67 5.96 -15.60
CA ASP A 83 11.36 4.72 -16.32
C ASP A 83 10.26 3.94 -15.57
N SER A 84 9.45 3.17 -16.28
CA SER A 84 8.27 2.46 -15.75
C SER A 84 8.57 1.49 -14.60
N ARG A 85 9.86 1.12 -14.41
CA ARG A 85 10.33 0.29 -13.29
C ARG A 85 11.07 1.07 -12.19
N SER A 86 11.19 2.38 -12.32
CA SER A 86 11.89 3.18 -11.34
C SER A 86 11.08 3.36 -10.06
N LEU A 87 11.77 3.54 -8.96
CA LEU A 87 11.15 3.80 -7.67
C LEU A 87 10.32 5.10 -7.73
N SER A 88 10.90 6.19 -8.23
CA SER A 88 10.24 7.50 -8.30
C SER A 88 8.98 7.46 -9.17
N TYR A 89 9.03 6.80 -10.33
CA TYR A 89 7.84 6.63 -11.17
C TYR A 89 6.74 5.88 -10.43
N THR A 90 7.09 4.79 -9.74
CA THR A 90 6.13 3.99 -8.97
C THR A 90 5.53 4.78 -7.81
N LEU A 91 6.33 5.61 -7.11
CA LEU A 91 5.84 6.49 -6.04
C LEU A 91 4.86 7.54 -6.57
N VAL A 92 5.16 8.17 -7.71
CA VAL A 92 4.23 9.11 -8.37
C VAL A 92 2.93 8.40 -8.78
N GLN A 93 3.01 7.19 -9.33
CA GLN A 93 1.83 6.39 -9.67
C GLN A 93 1.03 6.01 -8.40
N LEU A 94 1.72 5.66 -7.32
CA LEU A 94 1.09 5.32 -6.05
C LEU A 94 0.34 6.51 -5.42
N LEU A 95 0.84 7.73 -5.61
CA LEU A 95 0.15 8.95 -5.15
C LEU A 95 -0.96 9.38 -6.11
N GLY A 96 -0.78 9.25 -7.43
CA GLY A 96 -1.74 9.72 -8.42
C GLY A 96 -2.88 8.76 -8.73
N ARG A 97 -2.60 7.43 -8.73
CA ARG A 97 -3.57 6.37 -9.10
C ARG A 97 -3.41 5.10 -8.24
N PRO A 98 -3.49 5.21 -6.91
CA PRO A 98 -3.07 4.15 -6.01
C PRO A 98 -3.80 2.81 -6.24
N GLY A 99 -5.10 2.80 -6.31
CA GLY A 99 -5.88 1.58 -6.48
C GLY A 99 -5.70 0.92 -7.86
N TYR A 100 -5.52 1.72 -8.92
CA TYR A 100 -5.26 1.20 -10.26
C TYR A 100 -3.84 0.61 -10.36
N LEU A 101 -2.83 1.22 -9.74
CA LEU A 101 -1.48 0.64 -9.66
C LEU A 101 -1.48 -0.72 -8.99
N VAL A 102 -2.17 -0.83 -7.84
CA VAL A 102 -2.33 -2.11 -7.11
C VAL A 102 -3.03 -3.14 -7.98
N ARG A 103 -4.12 -2.75 -8.67
CA ARG A 103 -4.85 -3.63 -9.58
C ARG A 103 -3.95 -4.13 -10.70
N ASP A 104 -3.22 -3.25 -11.37
CA ASP A 104 -2.32 -3.60 -12.46
C ASP A 104 -1.26 -4.61 -12.00
N TYR A 105 -0.66 -4.38 -10.83
CA TYR A 105 0.33 -5.29 -10.26
C TYR A 105 -0.26 -6.68 -9.94
N ILE A 106 -1.41 -6.73 -9.28
CA ILE A 106 -2.08 -7.98 -8.89
C ILE A 106 -2.57 -8.73 -10.12
N SER A 107 -3.06 -8.03 -11.16
CA SER A 107 -3.50 -8.61 -12.44
C SER A 107 -2.36 -9.18 -13.28
N GLY A 108 -1.09 -9.03 -12.84
CA GLY A 108 0.08 -9.62 -13.51
C GLY A 108 0.96 -8.63 -14.26
N HIS A 109 0.59 -7.35 -14.40
CA HIS A 109 1.41 -6.31 -15.03
C HIS A 109 2.56 -5.85 -14.10
N ARG A 110 3.37 -6.82 -13.65
CA ARG A 110 4.43 -6.58 -12.64
C ARG A 110 5.63 -5.79 -13.15
N GLN A 111 5.71 -5.61 -14.48
CA GLN A 111 6.82 -4.88 -15.11
C GLN A 111 6.59 -3.35 -15.16
N VAL A 112 5.40 -2.90 -14.79
CA VAL A 112 5.03 -1.47 -14.79
C VAL A 112 5.35 -0.76 -13.49
N SER A 113 5.78 -1.49 -12.46
CA SER A 113 6.09 -0.93 -11.15
C SER A 113 7.38 -1.50 -10.56
N PHE A 114 7.98 -0.75 -9.66
CA PHE A 114 9.06 -1.25 -8.81
C PHE A 114 8.51 -2.36 -7.89
N PRO A 115 9.29 -3.43 -7.61
CA PRO A 115 8.82 -4.52 -6.76
C PRO A 115 8.38 -4.02 -5.37
N PRO A 116 7.11 -4.23 -4.94
CA PRO A 116 6.52 -3.53 -3.79
C PRO A 116 7.23 -3.82 -2.46
N VAL A 117 7.68 -5.05 -2.22
CA VAL A 117 8.42 -5.39 -1.00
C VAL A 117 9.78 -4.68 -0.96
N LYS A 118 10.50 -4.63 -2.09
CA LYS A 118 11.76 -3.88 -2.19
C LYS A 118 11.52 -2.38 -2.01
N MET A 119 10.42 -1.87 -2.57
CA MET A 119 10.01 -0.47 -2.40
C MET A 119 9.75 -0.14 -0.93
N LEU A 120 9.03 -1.00 -0.22
CA LEU A 120 8.77 -0.82 1.20
C LEU A 120 10.08 -0.73 2.00
N VAL A 121 11.02 -1.68 1.79
CA VAL A 121 12.33 -1.68 2.47
C VAL A 121 13.11 -0.39 2.19
N LEU A 122 13.15 0.05 0.93
CA LEU A 122 13.87 1.28 0.56
C LEU A 122 13.23 2.53 1.17
N VAL A 123 11.90 2.62 1.16
CA VAL A 123 11.18 3.75 1.77
C VAL A 123 11.33 3.74 3.28
N CYS A 124 11.21 2.58 3.95
CA CYS A 124 11.48 2.45 5.39
C CYS A 124 12.88 2.93 5.76
N LEU A 125 13.90 2.49 4.99
CA LEU A 125 15.29 2.92 5.21
C LEU A 125 15.45 4.42 5.01
N SER A 126 14.82 4.98 3.96
CA SER A 126 14.88 6.42 3.69
C SER A 126 14.22 7.24 4.80
N VAL A 127 13.09 6.79 5.34
CA VAL A 127 12.40 7.41 6.48
C VAL A 127 13.28 7.35 7.72
N ALA A 128 13.85 6.18 8.04
CA ALA A 128 14.71 6.01 9.21
C ALA A 128 15.97 6.88 9.16
N ILE A 129 16.60 7.00 7.98
CA ILE A 129 17.75 7.91 7.78
C ILE A 129 17.32 9.36 7.96
N PHE A 130 16.19 9.76 7.38
CA PHE A 130 15.66 11.11 7.50
C PHE A 130 15.37 11.46 8.97
N GLU A 131 14.67 10.60 9.70
CA GLU A 131 14.39 10.77 11.12
C GLU A 131 15.67 10.90 11.95
N SER A 132 16.67 10.04 11.68
CA SER A 132 17.96 10.09 12.36
C SER A 132 18.75 11.37 12.10
N VAL A 133 18.78 11.84 10.84
CA VAL A 133 19.53 13.05 10.45
C VAL A 133 18.91 14.32 11.02
N PHE A 134 17.58 14.39 11.03
CA PHE A 134 16.86 15.56 11.51
C PHE A 134 16.45 15.49 12.99
N HIS A 135 16.86 14.40 13.70
CA HIS A 135 16.50 14.15 15.10
C HIS A 135 14.98 14.23 15.34
N LEU A 136 14.20 13.72 14.41
CA LEU A 136 12.75 13.71 14.49
C LEU A 136 12.30 12.45 15.24
N GLU A 137 11.60 12.64 16.34
CA GLU A 137 10.92 11.58 17.06
C GLU A 137 9.46 11.54 16.64
N ASN A 138 9.05 10.47 16.03
CA ASN A 138 7.65 10.24 15.67
C ASN A 138 7.30 8.80 16.07
N ASP A 139 6.68 8.66 17.21
CA ASP A 139 6.34 7.37 17.79
C ASP A 139 5.16 6.73 17.04
N VAL A 140 5.25 5.43 16.79
CA VAL A 140 4.12 4.61 16.29
C VAL A 140 2.99 4.59 17.34
N ILE A 141 3.38 4.56 18.62
CA ILE A 141 2.49 4.65 19.77
C ILE A 141 2.93 5.85 20.60
N GLY A 142 2.25 6.97 20.42
CA GLY A 142 2.51 8.23 21.12
C GLY A 142 1.89 8.32 22.53
N MET A 143 1.69 7.20 23.20
CA MET A 143 1.13 7.14 24.56
C MET A 143 2.19 6.70 25.56
N ASN A 144 2.34 7.46 26.64
CA ASN A 144 3.18 7.10 27.77
C ASN A 144 2.34 6.35 28.81
N PHE A 145 2.79 5.19 29.23
CA PHE A 145 2.13 4.35 30.20
C PHE A 145 2.81 4.48 31.56
N LYS A 146 2.01 4.47 32.64
CA LYS A 146 2.53 4.51 34.02
C LYS A 146 3.18 3.19 34.46
N ASP A 147 2.87 2.10 33.77
CA ASP A 147 3.42 0.77 34.03
C ASP A 147 4.73 0.60 33.23
N GLU A 148 5.83 0.37 33.94
CA GLU A 148 7.18 0.25 33.39
C GLU A 148 7.31 -0.91 32.38
N LYS A 149 6.54 -2.00 32.57
CA LYS A 149 6.54 -3.14 31.65
C LYS A 149 5.84 -2.78 30.33
N ILE A 150 4.70 -2.07 30.40
CA ILE A 150 3.99 -1.61 29.20
C ILE A 150 4.85 -0.60 28.46
N ASP A 151 5.44 0.34 29.16
CA ASP A 151 6.28 1.39 28.58
C ASP A 151 7.50 0.79 27.86
N SER A 152 8.13 -0.23 28.42
CA SER A 152 9.24 -0.94 27.78
C SER A 152 8.83 -1.66 26.48
N VAL A 153 7.64 -2.26 26.43
CA VAL A 153 7.10 -2.88 25.21
C VAL A 153 6.79 -1.83 24.14
N VAL A 154 6.20 -0.70 24.53
CA VAL A 154 5.93 0.42 23.64
C VAL A 154 7.23 0.99 23.07
N ALA A 155 8.24 1.21 23.93
CA ALA A 155 9.55 1.68 23.49
C ALA A 155 10.21 0.70 22.50
N TRP A 156 10.08 -0.61 22.74
CA TRP A 156 10.57 -1.63 21.79
C TRP A 156 9.83 -1.57 20.44
N ILE A 157 8.49 -1.41 20.44
CA ILE A 157 7.68 -1.26 19.21
C ILE A 157 8.11 0.00 18.44
N ASN A 158 8.28 1.12 19.12
CA ASN A 158 8.71 2.38 18.53
C ASN A 158 10.12 2.29 17.93
N ALA A 159 11.04 1.54 18.58
CA ALA A 159 12.37 1.28 18.03
C ALA A 159 12.34 0.43 16.74
N GLN A 160 11.28 -0.37 16.52
CA GLN A 160 11.09 -1.23 15.34
C GLN A 160 10.02 -0.71 14.39
N LYS A 161 9.90 0.60 14.23
CA LYS A 161 8.84 1.31 13.50
C LYS A 161 8.47 0.70 12.14
N SER A 162 9.47 0.36 11.32
CA SER A 162 9.24 -0.19 9.98
C SER A 162 8.49 -1.53 10.01
N TRP A 163 8.91 -2.44 10.89
CA TRP A 163 8.25 -3.73 11.08
C TRP A 163 6.88 -3.58 11.76
N ALA A 164 6.78 -2.68 12.74
CA ALA A 164 5.54 -2.38 13.42
C ALA A 164 4.48 -1.87 12.43
N THR A 165 4.85 -0.95 11.52
CA THR A 165 3.95 -0.44 10.47
C THR A 165 3.50 -1.56 9.52
N LEU A 166 4.41 -2.44 9.08
CA LEU A 166 4.04 -3.56 8.21
C LEU A 166 3.10 -4.55 8.92
N LEU A 167 3.41 -4.91 10.17
CA LEU A 167 2.56 -5.79 10.97
C LEU A 167 1.19 -5.17 11.21
N TYR A 168 1.15 -3.89 11.58
CA TYR A 168 -0.10 -3.14 11.74
C TYR A 168 -0.94 -3.18 10.47
N GLN A 169 -0.36 -2.89 9.30
CA GLN A 169 -1.05 -2.94 8.02
C GLN A 169 -1.48 -4.37 7.65
N SER A 170 -0.70 -5.39 8.00
CA SER A 170 -1.06 -6.78 7.68
C SER A 170 -2.34 -7.26 8.35
N LEU A 171 -2.69 -6.68 9.51
CA LEU A 171 -3.95 -6.98 10.20
C LEU A 171 -5.20 -6.57 9.39
N TYR A 172 -5.07 -5.65 8.42
CA TYR A 172 -6.16 -5.29 7.50
C TYR A 172 -6.44 -6.37 6.44
N ILE A 173 -5.53 -7.33 6.20
CA ILE A 173 -5.67 -8.32 5.12
C ILE A 173 -6.96 -9.11 5.25
N LEU A 174 -7.21 -9.69 6.43
CA LEU A 174 -8.38 -10.55 6.66
C LEU A 174 -9.71 -9.76 6.62
N PRO A 175 -9.87 -8.64 7.33
CA PRO A 175 -11.07 -7.81 7.22
C PRO A 175 -11.34 -7.33 5.80
N THR A 176 -10.32 -6.85 5.09
CA THR A 176 -10.45 -6.41 3.69
C THR A 176 -10.90 -7.55 2.79
N TRP A 177 -10.28 -8.73 2.93
CA TRP A 177 -10.63 -9.91 2.14
C TRP A 177 -12.09 -10.32 2.36
N LEU A 178 -12.58 -10.34 3.58
CA LEU A 178 -13.96 -10.72 3.88
C LEU A 178 -14.98 -9.68 3.36
N VAL A 179 -14.68 -8.39 3.51
CA VAL A 179 -15.60 -7.30 3.17
C VAL A 179 -15.63 -7.05 1.66
N PHE A 180 -14.50 -7.14 0.97
CA PHE A 180 -14.36 -6.78 -0.45
C PHE A 180 -14.28 -7.97 -1.41
N ARG A 181 -14.40 -9.22 -0.93
CA ARG A 181 -14.26 -10.43 -1.75
C ARG A 181 -15.16 -10.48 -3.00
N PHE A 182 -16.32 -9.84 -2.96
CA PHE A 182 -17.29 -9.81 -4.06
C PHE A 182 -17.35 -8.45 -4.75
N ALA A 183 -16.25 -7.73 -4.76
CA ALA A 183 -16.19 -6.42 -5.36
C ALA A 183 -16.39 -6.45 -6.88
N PRO A 184 -17.12 -5.49 -7.48
CA PRO A 184 -17.38 -5.47 -8.92
C PRO A 184 -16.11 -5.25 -9.75
N GLY A 185 -15.21 -4.37 -9.30
CA GLY A 185 -13.98 -4.08 -10.03
C GLY A 185 -12.89 -5.14 -9.91
N TYR A 186 -12.87 -5.90 -8.83
CA TYR A 186 -11.90 -6.96 -8.59
C TYR A 186 -12.51 -8.11 -7.77
N PRO A 187 -13.28 -8.99 -8.43
CA PRO A 187 -13.99 -10.08 -7.75
C PRO A 187 -13.04 -11.22 -7.36
N ARG A 188 -13.35 -11.84 -6.21
CA ARG A 188 -12.69 -13.06 -5.71
C ARG A 188 -11.19 -12.91 -5.48
N HIS A 189 -10.73 -11.73 -5.05
CA HIS A 189 -9.34 -11.55 -4.67
C HIS A 189 -8.91 -12.53 -3.56
N THR A 190 -7.63 -12.91 -3.59
CA THR A 190 -7.03 -13.87 -2.69
C THR A 190 -6.33 -13.18 -1.50
N LEU A 191 -6.01 -13.93 -0.44
CA LEU A 191 -5.25 -13.39 0.69
C LEU A 191 -3.86 -12.88 0.29
N PRO A 192 -3.07 -13.58 -0.57
CA PRO A 192 -1.80 -13.05 -1.05
C PRO A 192 -1.92 -11.72 -1.83
N GLU A 193 -2.99 -11.54 -2.61
CA GLU A 193 -3.27 -10.27 -3.27
C GLU A 193 -3.57 -9.16 -2.27
N GLY A 194 -4.31 -9.49 -1.20
CA GLY A 194 -4.53 -8.62 -0.05
C GLY A 194 -3.22 -8.22 0.65
N PHE A 195 -2.25 -9.11 0.75
CA PHE A 195 -0.93 -8.80 1.28
C PHE A 195 -0.23 -7.73 0.44
N PHE A 196 -0.19 -7.87 -0.89
CA PHE A 196 0.42 -6.86 -1.75
C PHE A 196 -0.30 -5.52 -1.69
N LEU A 197 -1.63 -5.51 -1.56
CA LEU A 197 -2.39 -4.29 -1.30
C LEU A 197 -1.88 -3.58 -0.04
N GLN A 198 -1.72 -4.33 1.07
CA GLN A 198 -1.25 -3.74 2.33
C GLN A 198 0.21 -3.27 2.25
N VAL A 199 1.08 -3.94 1.48
CA VAL A 199 2.45 -3.47 1.23
C VAL A 199 2.45 -2.11 0.52
N PHE A 200 1.62 -1.91 -0.52
CA PHE A 200 1.49 -0.62 -1.18
C PHE A 200 0.92 0.47 -0.26
N LEU A 201 -0.09 0.13 0.54
CA LEU A 201 -0.65 1.04 1.54
C LEU A 201 0.36 1.40 2.63
N SER A 202 1.23 0.47 3.05
CA SER A 202 2.31 0.74 4.00
C SER A 202 3.30 1.77 3.44
N VAL A 203 3.71 1.61 2.19
CA VAL A 203 4.57 2.59 1.51
C VAL A 203 3.90 3.96 1.44
N GLN A 204 2.62 3.99 1.10
CA GLN A 204 1.83 5.23 1.01
C GLN A 204 1.70 5.91 2.39
N SER A 205 1.45 5.13 3.44
CA SER A 205 1.40 5.62 4.82
C SER A 205 2.73 6.23 5.25
N LEU A 206 3.85 5.56 4.97
CA LEU A 206 5.19 6.08 5.26
C LEU A 206 5.52 7.37 4.51
N LEU A 207 5.04 7.52 3.26
CA LEU A 207 5.19 8.78 2.53
C LEU A 207 4.35 9.92 3.14
N ILE A 208 3.15 9.60 3.60
CA ILE A 208 2.26 10.57 4.23
C ILE A 208 2.78 10.96 5.61
N SER A 209 3.45 10.06 6.34
CA SER A 209 4.01 10.35 7.68
C SER A 209 5.04 11.48 7.69
N PHE A 210 5.69 11.76 6.55
CA PHE A 210 6.52 12.97 6.43
C PHE A 210 5.75 14.27 6.68
N LEU A 211 4.44 14.29 6.40
CA LEU A 211 3.58 15.44 6.66
C LEU A 211 3.15 15.51 8.14
N GLY A 212 3.18 14.37 8.83
CA GLY A 212 2.87 14.26 10.26
C GLY A 212 3.83 15.06 11.14
N TYR A 213 5.07 15.29 10.68
CA TYR A 213 6.02 16.16 11.40
C TYR A 213 5.55 17.61 11.53
N TRP A 214 4.64 18.06 10.66
CA TRP A 214 4.03 19.39 10.77
C TRP A 214 2.66 19.35 11.44
N SER A 215 1.86 18.31 11.21
CA SER A 215 0.53 18.17 11.80
C SER A 215 0.02 16.72 11.72
N SER A 216 -0.21 16.10 12.86
CA SER A 216 -0.80 14.77 12.99
C SER A 216 -2.23 14.70 12.42
N ASP A 217 -3.01 15.79 12.54
CA ASP A 217 -4.37 15.85 11.99
C ASP A 217 -4.37 15.81 10.46
N VAL A 218 -3.40 16.50 9.83
CA VAL A 218 -3.22 16.50 8.37
C VAL A 218 -2.78 15.11 7.90
N GLU A 219 -1.87 14.47 8.62
CA GLU A 219 -1.43 13.09 8.33
C GLU A 219 -2.61 12.13 8.36
N LEU A 220 -3.38 12.12 9.45
CA LEU A 220 -4.56 11.26 9.61
C LEU A 220 -5.60 11.52 8.52
N GLY A 221 -5.90 12.79 8.23
CA GLY A 221 -6.84 13.19 7.19
C GLY A 221 -6.43 12.69 5.81
N LEU A 222 -5.17 12.89 5.43
CA LEU A 222 -4.62 12.42 4.16
C LEU A 222 -4.60 10.89 4.08
N TRP A 223 -4.20 10.21 5.15
CA TRP A 223 -4.21 8.75 5.21
C TRP A 223 -5.60 8.18 4.97
N LEU A 224 -6.64 8.72 5.61
CA LEU A 224 -8.03 8.32 5.42
C LEU A 224 -8.50 8.55 3.97
N ILE A 225 -8.19 9.72 3.41
CA ILE A 225 -8.55 10.08 2.02
C ILE A 225 -7.88 9.12 1.04
N TYR A 226 -6.58 8.89 1.18
CA TYR A 226 -5.84 8.00 0.28
C TYR A 226 -6.29 6.55 0.42
N MET A 227 -6.53 6.06 1.63
CA MET A 227 -7.10 4.74 1.86
C MET A 227 -8.45 4.60 1.15
N TYR A 228 -9.34 5.58 1.30
CA TYR A 228 -10.64 5.58 0.63
C TYR A 228 -10.51 5.58 -0.90
N ILE A 229 -9.64 6.42 -1.47
CA ILE A 229 -9.39 6.49 -2.92
C ILE A 229 -8.85 5.15 -3.44
N THR A 230 -7.88 4.56 -2.74
CA THR A 230 -7.27 3.28 -3.11
C THR A 230 -8.30 2.17 -3.16
N TYR A 231 -9.10 2.03 -2.12
CA TYR A 231 -10.13 1.00 -2.05
C TYR A 231 -11.23 1.20 -3.11
N ARG A 232 -11.64 2.43 -3.34
CA ARG A 232 -12.63 2.75 -4.37
C ARG A 232 -12.14 2.44 -5.78
N GLN A 233 -10.90 2.83 -6.11
CA GLN A 233 -10.28 2.57 -7.41
C GLN A 233 -10.04 1.08 -7.65
N LEU A 234 -9.59 0.34 -6.63
CA LEU A 234 -9.29 -1.09 -6.73
C LEU A 234 -10.57 -1.91 -6.87
N PHE A 235 -11.53 -1.68 -5.98
CA PHE A 235 -12.71 -2.53 -5.85
C PHE A 235 -13.92 -2.08 -6.68
N GLY A 236 -13.94 -0.84 -7.18
CA GLY A 236 -14.95 -0.33 -8.11
C GLY A 236 -16.34 -0.10 -7.52
N TYR A 237 -16.48 -0.03 -6.19
CA TYR A 237 -17.74 0.32 -5.55
C TYR A 237 -18.07 1.82 -5.67
N GLY A 238 -19.36 2.16 -5.65
CA GLY A 238 -19.81 3.56 -5.54
C GLY A 238 -19.37 4.22 -4.23
N TRP A 239 -19.48 5.56 -4.14
CA TRP A 239 -18.99 6.37 -3.02
C TRP A 239 -19.48 5.87 -1.65
N TRP A 240 -20.78 5.83 -1.42
CA TRP A 240 -21.37 5.39 -0.14
C TRP A 240 -21.09 3.92 0.15
N SER A 241 -21.08 3.10 -0.89
CA SER A 241 -20.82 1.67 -0.79
C SER A 241 -19.39 1.38 -0.35
N THR A 242 -18.41 2.15 -0.82
CA THR A 242 -17.01 2.07 -0.37
C THR A 242 -16.87 2.58 1.06
N LEU A 243 -17.50 3.73 1.36
CA LEU A 243 -17.36 4.38 2.66
C LEU A 243 -17.81 3.46 3.82
N TRP A 244 -19.03 2.93 3.77
CA TRP A 244 -19.51 2.09 4.88
C TRP A 244 -18.70 0.79 5.01
N ARG A 245 -18.25 0.20 3.90
CA ARG A 245 -17.38 -0.98 3.92
C ARG A 245 -16.02 -0.69 4.54
N LEU A 246 -15.46 0.47 4.23
CA LEU A 246 -14.22 0.91 4.81
C LEU A 246 -14.36 1.11 6.32
N VAL A 247 -15.46 1.72 6.78
CA VAL A 247 -15.77 1.84 8.21
C VAL A 247 -15.84 0.46 8.89
N VAL A 248 -16.49 -0.52 8.25
CA VAL A 248 -16.54 -1.90 8.77
C VAL A 248 -15.12 -2.50 8.86
N VAL A 249 -14.28 -2.32 7.85
CA VAL A 249 -12.89 -2.80 7.86
C VAL A 249 -12.10 -2.12 8.98
N MET A 250 -12.24 -0.81 9.16
CA MET A 250 -11.53 -0.06 10.21
C MET A 250 -11.99 -0.48 11.62
N LEU A 251 -13.30 -0.64 11.84
CA LEU A 251 -13.84 -1.12 13.10
C LEU A 251 -13.36 -2.54 13.41
N SER A 252 -13.37 -3.43 12.41
CA SER A 252 -12.85 -4.79 12.55
C SER A 252 -11.35 -4.79 12.90
N HIS A 253 -10.57 -3.94 12.27
CA HIS A 253 -9.15 -3.77 12.54
C HIS A 253 -8.90 -3.28 13.97
N LEU A 254 -9.66 -2.26 14.42
CA LEU A 254 -9.58 -1.74 15.79
C LEU A 254 -9.86 -2.85 16.81
N VAL A 255 -10.88 -3.68 16.58
CA VAL A 255 -11.20 -4.79 17.48
C VAL A 255 -10.09 -5.85 17.48
N VAL A 256 -9.48 -6.16 16.31
CA VAL A 256 -8.35 -7.09 16.22
C VAL A 256 -7.16 -6.57 17.04
N ILE A 257 -6.81 -5.28 16.89
CA ILE A 257 -5.73 -4.66 17.68
C ILE A 257 -6.05 -4.70 19.18
N ALA A 258 -7.26 -4.29 19.57
CA ALA A 258 -7.65 -4.30 20.98
C ALA A 258 -7.60 -5.72 21.56
N THR A 259 -7.99 -6.72 20.77
CA THR A 259 -7.89 -8.14 21.16
C THR A 259 -6.44 -8.57 21.37
N ILE A 260 -5.54 -8.24 20.42
CA ILE A 260 -4.12 -8.57 20.52
C ILE A 260 -3.52 -7.87 21.75
N ALA A 261 -3.78 -6.59 21.94
CA ALA A 261 -3.30 -5.81 23.08
C ALA A 261 -3.79 -6.42 24.41
N ALA A 262 -5.07 -6.78 24.50
CA ALA A 262 -5.64 -7.40 25.69
C ALA A 262 -5.02 -8.78 25.99
N VAL A 263 -4.80 -9.61 24.95
CA VAL A 263 -4.12 -10.91 25.09
C VAL A 263 -2.68 -10.73 25.59
N VAL A 264 -1.93 -9.79 25.00
CA VAL A 264 -0.56 -9.48 25.42
C VAL A 264 -0.54 -9.02 26.89
N LEU A 265 -1.48 -8.13 27.25
CA LEU A 265 -1.59 -7.58 28.59
C LEU A 265 -1.88 -8.69 29.64
N VAL A 266 -2.81 -9.59 29.33
CA VAL A 266 -3.13 -10.72 30.21
C VAL A 266 -1.95 -11.70 30.32
N LEU A 267 -1.35 -12.09 29.20
CA LEU A 267 -0.33 -13.14 29.20
C LEU A 267 1.03 -12.69 29.78
N PHE A 268 1.40 -11.41 29.59
CA PHE A 268 2.73 -10.93 29.95
C PHE A 268 2.76 -10.00 31.17
N ILE A 269 1.67 -9.27 31.45
CA ILE A 269 1.65 -8.23 32.50
C ILE A 269 0.87 -8.68 33.74
N TYR A 270 -0.34 -9.23 33.55
CA TYR A 270 -1.25 -9.59 34.64
C TYR A 270 -1.38 -11.09 34.85
N ARG A 271 -0.33 -11.84 34.60
CA ARG A 271 -0.31 -13.32 34.61
C ARG A 271 -0.84 -13.96 35.88
N ASP A 272 -0.67 -13.32 37.04
CA ASP A 272 -0.95 -13.88 38.37
C ASP A 272 -2.20 -13.28 39.06
N GLU A 273 -3.01 -12.49 38.37
CA GLU A 273 -4.20 -11.87 38.95
C GLU A 273 -5.49 -12.67 38.70
N GLU A 274 -6.34 -12.80 39.77
CA GLU A 274 -7.65 -13.49 39.69
C GLU A 274 -8.62 -12.85 38.68
N SER A 275 -8.40 -11.60 38.28
CA SER A 275 -9.24 -10.88 37.31
C SER A 275 -9.09 -11.37 35.86
N ASN A 276 -8.16 -12.26 35.57
CA ASN A 276 -7.87 -12.75 34.19
C ASN A 276 -9.09 -13.42 33.53
N ALA A 277 -9.98 -14.06 34.30
CA ALA A 277 -11.16 -14.70 33.76
C ALA A 277 -12.15 -13.68 33.13
N ILE A 278 -12.31 -12.52 33.75
CA ILE A 278 -13.19 -11.45 33.24
C ILE A 278 -12.58 -10.86 31.96
N PHE A 279 -11.28 -10.61 31.95
CA PHE A 279 -10.56 -10.14 30.77
C PHE A 279 -10.67 -11.11 29.58
N LEU A 280 -10.49 -12.41 29.81
CA LEU A 280 -10.65 -13.44 28.79
C LEU A 280 -12.07 -13.52 28.26
N LEU A 281 -13.10 -13.33 29.09
CA LEU A 281 -14.48 -13.25 28.65
C LEU A 281 -14.75 -12.02 27.77
N ILE A 282 -14.19 -10.85 28.12
CA ILE A 282 -14.30 -9.63 27.31
C ILE A 282 -13.63 -9.84 25.95
N ILE A 283 -12.42 -10.41 25.93
CA ILE A 283 -11.70 -10.74 24.68
C ILE A 283 -12.53 -11.69 23.83
N ALA A 284 -13.06 -12.75 24.39
CA ALA A 284 -13.90 -13.71 23.67
C ALA A 284 -15.15 -13.05 23.07
N ALA A 285 -15.83 -12.17 23.84
CA ALA A 285 -16.97 -11.40 23.35
C ALA A 285 -16.61 -10.45 22.20
N MET A 286 -15.45 -9.75 22.29
CA MET A 286 -14.96 -8.87 21.22
C MET A 286 -14.63 -9.66 19.95
N VAL A 287 -13.96 -10.81 20.07
CA VAL A 287 -13.66 -11.69 18.93
C VAL A 287 -14.95 -12.20 18.28
N LEU A 288 -15.92 -12.65 19.09
CA LEU A 288 -17.21 -13.11 18.60
C LEU A 288 -17.97 -12.00 17.86
N LEU A 289 -18.02 -10.80 18.43
CA LEU A 289 -18.68 -9.65 17.82
C LEU A 289 -18.05 -9.31 16.45
N THR A 290 -16.72 -9.30 16.39
CA THR A 290 -16.00 -9.06 15.14
C THR A 290 -16.28 -10.14 14.11
N ALA A 291 -16.26 -11.39 14.50
CA ALA A 291 -16.56 -12.51 13.61
C ALA A 291 -18.00 -12.41 13.06
N VAL A 292 -18.97 -12.10 13.92
CA VAL A 292 -20.37 -11.89 13.51
C VAL A 292 -20.48 -10.71 12.54
N MET A 293 -19.87 -9.57 12.83
CA MET A 293 -19.91 -8.39 11.98
C MET A 293 -19.30 -8.68 10.58
N LEU A 294 -18.16 -9.36 10.52
CA LEU A 294 -17.52 -9.75 9.26
C LEU A 294 -18.36 -10.76 8.48
N LEU A 295 -18.96 -11.76 9.15
CA LEU A 295 -19.82 -12.74 8.51
C LEU A 295 -21.12 -12.14 7.97
N VAL A 296 -21.73 -11.21 8.72
CA VAL A 296 -22.93 -10.49 8.27
C VAL A 296 -22.60 -9.66 7.02
N THR A 297 -21.50 -8.90 7.05
CA THR A 297 -21.06 -8.11 5.90
C THR A 297 -20.77 -8.99 4.69
N HIS A 298 -20.11 -10.12 4.90
CA HIS A 298 -19.83 -11.09 3.84
C HIS A 298 -21.13 -11.65 3.23
N ARG A 299 -22.15 -11.98 4.05
CA ARG A 299 -23.46 -12.47 3.58
C ARG A 299 -24.22 -11.40 2.80
N ILE A 300 -24.21 -10.14 3.27
CA ILE A 300 -24.84 -9.01 2.57
C ILE A 300 -24.20 -8.84 1.19
N ASN A 301 -22.90 -8.81 1.10
CA ASN A 301 -22.15 -8.66 -0.16
C ASN A 301 -22.44 -9.81 -1.12
N LYS A 302 -22.54 -11.04 -0.65
CA LYS A 302 -22.89 -12.19 -1.48
C LYS A 302 -24.32 -12.12 -2.05
N ARG A 303 -25.29 -11.58 -1.28
CA ARG A 303 -26.68 -11.40 -1.74
C ARG A 303 -26.79 -10.32 -2.80
N THR A 304 -26.13 -9.18 -2.65
CA THR A 304 -26.14 -8.10 -3.66
C THR A 304 -25.62 -8.57 -5.00
N VAL A 305 -24.54 -9.33 -5.04
CA VAL A 305 -23.99 -9.88 -6.30
C VAL A 305 -24.92 -10.91 -6.96
N ASN A 306 -25.68 -11.68 -6.18
CA ASN A 306 -26.62 -12.67 -6.73
C ASN A 306 -27.92 -12.02 -7.25
N GLN A 307 -28.23 -10.79 -6.85
CA GLN A 307 -29.39 -10.02 -7.36
C GLN A 307 -29.08 -9.24 -8.63
N GLU A 308 -27.80 -8.95 -8.89
CA GLU A 308 -27.31 -8.25 -10.10
C GLU A 308 -26.97 -9.21 -11.25
N ARG A 309 -27.08 -10.53 -11.05
CA ARG A 309 -26.95 -11.59 -12.05
C ARG A 309 -28.31 -12.13 -12.48
#